data_8d9c5bc390a3e219b7dcb8a4e8581bfd
#
_entry.id   8d9c5bc390a3e219b7dcb8a4e8581bfd
#
_cell.length_a   1.000
_cell.length_b   1.000
_cell.length_c   1.000
_cell.angle_alpha   90.00
_cell.angle_beta   90.00
_cell.angle_gamma   90.00
#
_symmetry.space_group_name_H-M   'P 1'
#
loop_
_entity.id
_entity.type
_entity.pdbx_description
1 polymer ?
#
loop_
_entity_poly.entity_id
_entity_poly.type
_entity_poly.pdbx_seq_one_letter_code
_entity_poly.pdbx_strand_id
1 'polypeptide(L)'
;MDESQVSVPLPVRLRFGHAAVQHLADRLGVDLLHIKGAAADPSLRPGGYSGSDVDVLVRPADVAQLDRALRRHGWRLYSTFDYGSPFGHAQTYLHDAWGYIDIHRFFPGIRVQPECAFDRLWADRHEVEIAGIGCQVPSVPAQAVLLVLNAARSKTRAEPDVGTAWRDADAERRAEVDALVVDLDARVAFAAATGGLERYRRERDYRLWKIVSEGGSRSAEWWARVRAAPDLRSALRVAARAPKVNVDHLAHRLGRAPTRGEIVAEFFRRPARALREAWQGLRHPRASR
;
A
#
# COMPACT_ATOMS: atom_id res chain seq x y z
N MET A 1 26.98 28.08 21.69
CA MET A 1 26.94 28.04 20.21
C MET A 1 25.83 27.09 19.88
N ASP A 2 24.71 27.62 19.40
CA ASP A 2 23.55 26.87 18.99
C ASP A 2 23.88 26.18 17.66
N GLU A 3 24.21 24.88 17.69
CA GLU A 3 24.32 24.08 16.50
C GLU A 3 22.91 23.91 15.94
N SER A 4 22.51 24.89 15.13
CA SER A 4 21.32 24.73 14.30
C SER A 4 21.49 23.43 13.50
N GLN A 5 20.82 22.36 13.92
CA GLN A 5 20.79 21.09 13.20
C GLN A 5 20.33 21.38 11.78
N VAL A 6 21.24 21.34 10.83
CA VAL A 6 20.92 21.44 9.40
C VAL A 6 20.09 20.21 9.04
N SER A 7 18.79 20.37 8.99
CA SER A 7 17.89 19.29 8.61
C SER A 7 17.98 19.05 7.11
N VAL A 8 18.38 17.84 6.70
CA VAL A 8 18.35 17.44 5.29
C VAL A 8 16.90 17.43 4.79
N PRO A 9 16.57 18.14 3.70
CA PRO A 9 15.22 18.19 3.16
C PRO A 9 14.66 16.80 2.88
N LEU A 10 13.36 16.60 3.17
CA LEU A 10 12.70 15.31 3.00
C LEU A 10 12.87 14.71 1.60
N PRO A 11 12.72 15.45 0.48
CA PRO A 11 12.93 14.88 -0.86
C PRO A 11 14.34 14.32 -1.07
N VAL A 12 15.36 14.96 -0.48
CA VAL A 12 16.75 14.48 -0.56
C VAL A 12 16.91 13.19 0.24
N ARG A 13 16.38 13.13 1.46
CA ARG A 13 16.42 11.92 2.29
C ARG A 13 15.74 10.74 1.62
N LEU A 14 14.58 10.97 0.97
CA LEU A 14 13.86 9.92 0.27
C LEU A 14 14.65 9.37 -0.93
N ARG A 15 15.32 10.23 -1.70
CA ARG A 15 16.21 9.77 -2.78
C ARG A 15 17.32 8.86 -2.26
N PHE A 16 17.97 9.25 -1.16
CA PHE A 16 18.96 8.38 -0.53
C PHE A 16 18.35 7.11 0.09
N GLY A 17 17.12 7.16 0.57
CA GLY A 17 16.38 5.99 1.02
C GLY A 17 16.15 4.97 -0.10
N HIS A 18 15.75 5.43 -1.30
CA HIS A 18 15.66 4.57 -2.50
C HIS A 18 17.02 3.93 -2.83
N ALA A 19 18.07 4.74 -2.89
CA ALA A 19 19.43 4.26 -3.19
C ALA A 19 19.93 3.25 -2.15
N ALA A 20 19.68 3.51 -0.88
CA ALA A 20 20.12 2.63 0.21
C ALA A 20 19.44 1.25 0.16
N VAL A 21 18.13 1.20 -0.08
CA VAL A 21 17.42 -0.08 -0.17
C VAL A 21 17.80 -0.84 -1.44
N GLN A 22 17.98 -0.17 -2.58
CA GLN A 22 18.46 -0.79 -3.81
C GLN A 22 19.85 -1.39 -3.59
N HIS A 23 20.77 -0.64 -3.02
CA HIS A 23 22.12 -1.13 -2.72
C HIS A 23 22.10 -2.39 -1.84
N LEU A 24 21.24 -2.43 -0.82
CA LEU A 24 21.08 -3.63 0.01
C LEU A 24 20.52 -4.81 -0.77
N ALA A 25 19.56 -4.58 -1.65
CA ALA A 25 18.96 -5.59 -2.50
C ALA A 25 19.99 -6.20 -3.46
N ASP A 26 20.77 -5.35 -4.14
CA ASP A 26 21.81 -5.79 -5.08
C ASP A 26 22.85 -6.67 -4.40
N ARG A 27 23.30 -6.27 -3.20
CA ARG A 27 24.27 -7.07 -2.43
C ARG A 27 23.76 -8.44 -1.99
N LEU A 28 22.47 -8.61 -1.94
CA LEU A 28 21.80 -9.83 -1.49
C LEU A 28 21.26 -10.67 -2.64
N GLY A 29 21.24 -10.15 -3.86
CA GLY A 29 20.56 -10.75 -5.00
C GLY A 29 19.03 -10.78 -4.79
N VAL A 30 18.47 -9.75 -4.17
CA VAL A 30 17.03 -9.59 -3.92
C VAL A 30 16.42 -8.80 -5.06
N ASP A 31 15.38 -9.33 -5.68
CA ASP A 31 14.63 -8.63 -6.70
C ASP A 31 13.59 -7.69 -6.04
N LEU A 32 13.66 -6.39 -6.36
CA LEU A 32 12.68 -5.39 -5.97
C LEU A 32 12.44 -4.34 -7.04
N LEU A 33 11.24 -3.77 -7.05
CA LEU A 33 10.84 -2.67 -7.91
C LEU A 33 10.49 -1.45 -7.05
N HIS A 34 11.03 -0.30 -7.41
CA HIS A 34 10.59 0.98 -6.86
C HIS A 34 9.29 1.38 -7.55
N ILE A 35 8.18 1.50 -6.80
CA ILE A 35 6.83 1.56 -7.40
C ILE A 35 6.16 2.92 -7.29
N LYS A 36 6.73 3.84 -6.55
CA LYS A 36 6.21 5.19 -6.32
C LYS A 36 7.35 6.15 -5.97
N GLY A 37 6.99 7.36 -5.62
CA GLY A 37 7.94 8.30 -5.10
C GLY A 37 8.84 8.91 -6.16
N ALA A 38 10.10 9.06 -5.81
CA ALA A 38 11.13 9.58 -6.70
C ALA A 38 11.42 8.67 -7.91
N ALA A 39 10.91 7.45 -7.88
CA ALA A 39 11.03 6.46 -8.94
C ALA A 39 9.91 6.54 -10.00
N ALA A 40 8.85 7.32 -9.73
CA ALA A 40 7.74 7.46 -10.67
C ALA A 40 8.17 8.22 -11.94
N ASP A 41 7.72 7.74 -13.09
CA ASP A 41 7.99 8.38 -14.36
C ASP A 41 7.43 9.82 -14.37
N PRO A 42 8.20 10.82 -14.83
CA PRO A 42 7.78 12.21 -14.85
C PRO A 42 6.51 12.45 -15.67
N SER A 43 6.24 11.65 -16.72
CA SER A 43 5.01 11.76 -17.51
C SER A 43 3.74 11.43 -16.71
N LEU A 44 3.87 10.64 -15.65
CA LEU A 44 2.77 10.30 -14.76
C LEU A 44 2.61 11.29 -13.59
N ARG A 45 3.62 12.11 -13.33
CA ARG A 45 3.61 13.11 -12.25
C ARG A 45 4.33 14.40 -12.64
N PRO A 46 3.77 15.15 -13.59
CA PRO A 46 4.42 16.35 -14.15
C PRO A 46 4.66 17.47 -13.11
N GLY A 47 3.91 17.46 -11.99
CA GLY A 47 4.10 18.40 -10.88
C GLY A 47 5.16 17.99 -9.86
N GLY A 48 5.91 16.91 -10.13
CA GLY A 48 6.87 16.35 -9.19
C GLY A 48 6.22 15.50 -8.09
N TYR A 49 7.04 14.91 -7.24
CA TYR A 49 6.60 14.02 -6.16
C TYR A 49 6.70 14.69 -4.79
N SER A 50 5.60 14.65 -4.05
CA SER A 50 5.52 15.05 -2.65
C SER A 50 5.07 13.83 -1.80
N GLY A 51 5.97 12.89 -1.52
CA GLY A 51 5.70 11.75 -0.66
C GLY A 51 6.43 11.84 0.66
N SER A 52 6.10 10.95 1.58
CA SER A 52 6.66 10.85 2.93
C SER A 52 7.55 9.63 3.14
N ASP A 53 7.58 8.72 2.17
CA ASP A 53 8.12 7.38 2.28
C ASP A 53 8.69 6.86 0.95
N VAL A 54 9.50 5.83 1.06
CA VAL A 54 9.99 5.02 -0.06
C VAL A 54 9.11 3.79 -0.19
N ASP A 55 8.53 3.57 -1.35
CA ASP A 55 7.70 2.39 -1.63
C ASP A 55 8.43 1.41 -2.55
N VAL A 56 8.63 0.17 -2.12
CA VAL A 56 9.21 -0.89 -2.95
C VAL A 56 8.34 -2.15 -2.95
N LEU A 57 8.15 -2.74 -4.12
CA LEU A 57 7.55 -4.06 -4.28
C LEU A 57 8.68 -5.09 -4.35
N VAL A 58 8.71 -6.01 -3.42
CA VAL A 58 9.76 -7.02 -3.29
C VAL A 58 9.20 -8.35 -3.79
N ARG A 59 10.03 -9.14 -4.51
CA ARG A 59 9.66 -10.52 -4.84
C ARG A 59 9.24 -11.25 -3.56
N PRO A 60 8.05 -11.85 -3.51
CA PRO A 60 7.51 -12.42 -2.27
C PRO A 60 8.46 -13.41 -1.57
N ALA A 61 9.21 -14.21 -2.32
CA ALA A 61 10.22 -15.14 -1.80
C ALA A 61 11.36 -14.42 -1.05
N ASP A 62 11.70 -13.19 -1.45
CA ASP A 62 12.87 -12.45 -0.95
C ASP A 62 12.55 -11.51 0.23
N VAL A 63 11.26 -11.31 0.53
CA VAL A 63 10.82 -10.38 1.59
C VAL A 63 11.50 -10.65 2.92
N ALA A 64 11.62 -11.92 3.33
CA ALA A 64 12.24 -12.28 4.61
C ALA A 64 13.75 -12.01 4.63
N GLN A 65 14.42 -12.09 3.48
CA GLN A 65 15.85 -11.79 3.35
C GLN A 65 16.10 -10.29 3.46
N LEU A 66 15.30 -9.49 2.77
CA LEU A 66 15.39 -8.02 2.84
C LEU A 66 15.00 -7.50 4.24
N ASP A 67 13.98 -8.06 4.90
CA ASP A 67 13.62 -7.70 6.29
C ASP A 67 14.81 -7.82 7.23
N ARG A 68 15.51 -8.99 7.18
CA ARG A 68 16.70 -9.21 8.00
C ARG A 68 17.83 -8.21 7.70
N ALA A 69 18.02 -7.88 6.44
CA ALA A 69 19.07 -6.94 6.04
C ALA A 69 18.76 -5.52 6.52
N LEU A 70 17.56 -5.04 6.30
CA LEU A 70 17.12 -3.72 6.76
C LEU A 70 17.36 -3.56 8.27
N ARG A 71 16.94 -4.53 9.08
CA ARG A 71 17.14 -4.50 10.53
C ARG A 71 18.62 -4.46 10.93
N ARG A 72 19.48 -5.17 10.22
CA ARG A 72 20.94 -5.14 10.46
C ARG A 72 21.59 -3.80 10.11
N HIS A 73 20.95 -3.03 9.21
CA HIS A 73 21.45 -1.75 8.74
C HIS A 73 20.69 -0.54 9.33
N GLY A 74 20.15 -0.69 10.56
CA GLY A 74 19.59 0.40 11.33
C GLY A 74 18.12 0.74 11.07
N TRP A 75 17.45 0.01 10.17
CA TRP A 75 16.02 0.17 9.96
C TRP A 75 15.23 -0.51 11.08
N ARG A 76 14.42 0.25 11.76
CA ARG A 76 13.54 -0.27 12.83
C ARG A 76 12.16 -0.56 12.26
N LEU A 77 11.60 -1.72 12.59
CA LEU A 77 10.23 -2.06 12.21
C LEU A 77 9.26 -1.10 12.89
N TYR A 78 8.49 -0.39 12.09
CA TYR A 78 7.47 0.56 12.54
C TYR A 78 6.06 -0.07 12.51
N SER A 79 5.75 -0.83 11.45
CA SER A 79 4.48 -1.52 11.32
C SER A 79 4.63 -2.81 10.52
N THR A 80 3.96 -3.89 10.97
CA THR A 80 4.01 -5.20 10.32
C THR A 80 2.96 -5.35 9.23
N PHE A 81 3.10 -6.36 8.37
CA PHE A 81 2.09 -6.74 7.38
C PHE A 81 0.70 -6.95 7.98
N ASP A 82 0.60 -7.38 9.23
CA ASP A 82 -0.68 -7.62 9.88
C ASP A 82 -1.40 -6.32 10.27
N TYR A 83 -0.67 -5.22 10.45
CA TYR A 83 -1.18 -3.98 11.02
C TYR A 83 -0.92 -2.73 10.17
N GLY A 84 0.09 -2.76 9.28
CA GLY A 84 0.49 -1.61 8.48
C GLY A 84 -0.54 -1.17 7.46
N SER A 85 -1.38 -2.09 7.01
CA SER A 85 -2.34 -1.81 5.96
C SER A 85 -3.60 -2.65 6.10
N PRO A 86 -4.77 -2.10 5.69
CA PRO A 86 -6.00 -2.85 5.58
C PRO A 86 -5.89 -4.16 4.81
N PHE A 87 -5.04 -4.20 3.81
CA PHE A 87 -4.85 -5.36 2.94
C PHE A 87 -3.74 -6.30 3.42
N GLY A 88 -2.92 -5.90 4.40
CA GLY A 88 -1.78 -6.68 4.87
C GLY A 88 -0.68 -6.82 3.81
N HIS A 89 -0.56 -5.87 2.90
CA HIS A 89 0.35 -5.92 1.76
C HIS A 89 1.71 -5.28 2.04
N ALA A 90 1.77 -4.32 2.96
CA ALA A 90 2.96 -3.54 3.24
C ALA A 90 3.39 -3.65 4.70
N GLN A 91 4.68 -3.57 4.91
CA GLN A 91 5.36 -3.50 6.20
C GLN A 91 6.27 -2.27 6.18
N THR A 92 6.15 -1.43 7.20
CA THR A 92 6.85 -0.14 7.28
C THR A 92 8.06 -0.24 8.19
N TYR A 93 9.15 0.38 7.78
CA TYR A 93 10.36 0.57 8.58
C TYR A 93 10.69 2.05 8.68
N LEU A 94 11.40 2.42 9.74
CA LEU A 94 11.93 3.76 9.97
C LEU A 94 13.42 3.71 10.17
N HIS A 95 14.14 4.58 9.47
CA HIS A 95 15.54 4.87 9.69
C HIS A 95 15.71 6.34 10.03
N ASP A 96 16.53 6.66 11.04
CA ASP A 96 16.67 8.03 11.53
C ASP A 96 17.21 9.00 10.46
N ALA A 97 18.12 8.53 9.61
CA ALA A 97 18.65 9.34 8.51
C ALA A 97 17.75 9.40 7.28
N TRP A 98 17.16 8.25 6.88
CA TRP A 98 16.49 8.10 5.57
C TRP A 98 14.96 8.22 5.62
N GLY A 99 14.36 8.15 6.81
CA GLY A 99 12.91 8.22 6.99
C GLY A 99 12.23 6.86 6.82
N TYR A 100 11.03 6.86 6.28
CA TYR A 100 10.20 5.66 6.15
C TYR A 100 10.43 4.92 4.84
N ILE A 101 10.34 3.57 4.92
CA ILE A 101 10.25 2.69 3.76
C ILE A 101 9.11 1.69 3.95
N ASP A 102 8.29 1.54 2.93
CA ASP A 102 7.23 0.53 2.84
C ASP A 102 7.65 -0.60 1.90
N ILE A 103 7.84 -1.79 2.47
CA ILE A 103 8.05 -3.02 1.72
C ILE A 103 6.71 -3.65 1.40
N HIS A 104 6.39 -3.72 0.12
CA HIS A 104 5.19 -4.41 -0.38
C HIS A 104 5.54 -5.82 -0.81
N ARG A 105 4.80 -6.83 -0.35
CA ARG A 105 4.91 -8.24 -0.78
C ARG A 105 3.91 -8.61 -1.86
N PHE A 106 2.93 -7.78 -2.13
CA PHE A 106 1.98 -7.77 -3.24
C PHE A 106 1.34 -6.39 -3.33
N PHE A 107 0.67 -6.10 -4.43
CA PHE A 107 -0.02 -4.82 -4.60
C PHE A 107 -1.55 -5.00 -4.52
N PRO A 108 -2.27 -4.28 -3.64
CA PRO A 108 -3.72 -4.40 -3.50
C PRO A 108 -4.45 -4.03 -4.78
N GLY A 109 -5.38 -4.88 -5.18
CA GLY A 109 -6.12 -4.73 -6.42
C GLY A 109 -5.68 -5.70 -7.50
N ILE A 110 -4.46 -6.22 -7.44
CA ILE A 110 -3.97 -7.31 -8.28
C ILE A 110 -4.42 -8.64 -7.67
N ARG A 111 -5.09 -9.49 -8.46
CA ARG A 111 -5.69 -10.75 -7.99
C ARG A 111 -4.93 -12.00 -8.42
N VAL A 112 -4.06 -11.90 -9.40
CA VAL A 112 -3.15 -13.01 -9.74
C VAL A 112 -2.21 -13.28 -8.57
N GLN A 113 -1.63 -14.48 -8.53
CA GLN A 113 -0.71 -14.86 -7.45
C GLN A 113 0.44 -13.87 -7.34
N PRO A 114 0.88 -13.51 -6.11
CA PRO A 114 1.89 -12.47 -5.90
C PRO A 114 3.19 -12.65 -6.66
N GLU A 115 3.69 -13.90 -6.78
CA GLU A 115 4.88 -14.21 -7.59
C GLU A 115 4.63 -13.93 -9.07
N CYS A 116 3.49 -14.38 -9.61
CA CYS A 116 3.13 -14.12 -11.01
C CYS A 116 2.95 -12.62 -11.27
N ALA A 117 2.35 -11.89 -10.31
CA ALA A 117 2.21 -10.44 -10.41
C ALA A 117 3.58 -9.76 -10.44
N PHE A 118 4.49 -10.17 -9.57
CA PHE A 118 5.85 -9.65 -9.54
C PHE A 118 6.56 -9.91 -10.87
N ASP A 119 6.52 -11.15 -11.38
CA ASP A 119 7.15 -11.52 -12.65
C ASP A 119 6.65 -10.70 -13.83
N ARG A 120 5.34 -10.41 -13.90
CA ARG A 120 4.73 -9.56 -14.92
C ARG A 120 5.24 -8.12 -14.85
N LEU A 121 5.33 -7.54 -13.65
CA LEU A 121 5.82 -6.20 -13.44
C LEU A 121 7.35 -6.09 -13.64
N TRP A 122 8.06 -7.19 -13.40
CA TRP A 122 9.51 -7.30 -13.54
C TRP A 122 9.96 -7.46 -14.99
N ALA A 123 9.17 -8.09 -15.84
CA ALA A 123 9.54 -8.46 -17.21
C ALA A 123 9.95 -7.23 -18.04
N ASP A 124 9.16 -6.14 -18.00
CA ASP A 124 9.37 -4.92 -18.78
C ASP A 124 9.92 -3.76 -17.92
N ARG A 125 10.63 -4.09 -16.82
CA ARG A 125 11.25 -3.09 -15.97
C ARG A 125 12.37 -2.36 -16.69
N HIS A 126 12.64 -1.17 -16.22
CA HIS A 126 13.82 -0.41 -16.64
C HIS A 126 14.54 0.18 -15.42
N GLU A 127 15.71 0.73 -15.66
CA GLU A 127 16.52 1.34 -14.63
C GLU A 127 16.40 2.86 -14.65
N VAL A 128 16.25 3.46 -13.47
CA VAL A 128 16.26 4.90 -13.24
C VAL A 128 17.33 5.24 -12.22
N GLU A 129 18.18 6.20 -12.51
CA GLU A 129 19.18 6.66 -11.56
C GLU A 129 18.56 7.50 -10.43
N ILE A 130 18.70 7.05 -9.19
CA ILE A 130 18.25 7.78 -8.01
C ILE A 130 19.43 7.92 -7.03
N ALA A 131 19.87 9.15 -6.80
CA ALA A 131 21.03 9.47 -5.95
C ALA A 131 22.30 8.65 -6.30
N GLY A 132 22.58 8.49 -7.60
CA GLY A 132 23.76 7.79 -8.11
C GLY A 132 23.68 6.26 -8.12
N ILE A 133 22.50 5.69 -7.83
CA ILE A 133 22.25 4.23 -7.85
C ILE A 133 21.18 3.92 -8.89
N GLY A 134 21.43 2.92 -9.74
CA GLY A 134 20.45 2.40 -10.69
C GLY A 134 19.35 1.61 -9.97
N CYS A 135 18.15 2.18 -9.94
CA CYS A 135 16.98 1.61 -9.26
C CYS A 135 16.05 0.97 -10.29
N GLN A 136 15.62 -0.27 -10.04
CA GLN A 136 14.69 -0.96 -10.93
C GLN A 136 13.27 -0.43 -10.73
N VAL A 137 12.60 -0.05 -11.82
CA VAL A 137 11.23 0.44 -11.82
C VAL A 137 10.37 -0.31 -12.84
N PRO A 138 9.06 -0.48 -12.62
CA PRO A 138 8.16 -1.09 -13.61
C PRO A 138 8.07 -0.22 -14.87
N SER A 139 7.66 -0.79 -16.00
CA SER A 139 7.34 -0.02 -17.22
C SER A 139 6.31 1.09 -16.93
N VAL A 140 6.30 2.12 -17.77
CA VAL A 140 5.39 3.27 -17.58
C VAL A 140 3.92 2.87 -17.52
N PRO A 141 3.41 1.96 -18.39
CA PRO A 141 2.05 1.44 -18.26
C PRO A 141 1.79 0.71 -16.94
N ALA A 142 2.79 -0.07 -16.46
CA ALA A 142 2.67 -0.76 -15.17
C ALA A 142 2.65 0.23 -13.99
N GLN A 143 3.49 1.27 -14.02
CA GLN A 143 3.43 2.35 -13.04
C GLN A 143 2.07 3.04 -13.06
N ALA A 144 1.48 3.29 -14.24
CA ALA A 144 0.14 3.87 -14.38
C ALA A 144 -0.92 2.99 -13.71
N VAL A 145 -0.91 1.66 -13.95
CA VAL A 145 -1.80 0.72 -13.26
C VAL A 145 -1.64 0.82 -11.74
N LEU A 146 -0.41 0.78 -11.22
CA LEU A 146 -0.14 0.84 -9.78
C LEU A 146 -0.62 2.17 -9.17
N LEU A 147 -0.48 3.30 -9.86
CA LEU A 147 -0.98 4.60 -9.42
C LEU A 147 -2.51 4.62 -9.33
N VAL A 148 -3.20 4.11 -10.35
CA VAL A 148 -4.67 4.02 -10.36
C VAL A 148 -5.16 3.11 -9.23
N LEU A 149 -4.54 1.94 -9.04
CA LEU A 149 -4.88 1.02 -7.94
C LEU A 149 -4.60 1.64 -6.56
N ASN A 150 -3.56 2.46 -6.45
CA ASN A 150 -3.27 3.21 -5.23
C ASN A 150 -4.35 4.29 -4.98
N ALA A 151 -4.77 5.00 -6.02
CA ALA A 151 -5.83 6.00 -5.96
C ALA A 151 -7.17 5.38 -5.51
N ALA A 152 -7.50 4.15 -5.92
CA ALA A 152 -8.68 3.43 -5.47
C ALA A 152 -8.78 3.27 -3.94
N ARG A 153 -7.66 3.39 -3.23
CA ARG A 153 -7.56 3.30 -1.77
C ARG A 153 -7.51 4.65 -1.05
N SER A 154 -7.39 5.73 -1.79
CA SER A 154 -7.20 7.08 -1.25
C SER A 154 -8.28 8.02 -1.74
N LYS A 155 -9.13 8.48 -0.82
CA LYS A 155 -10.19 9.43 -1.14
C LYS A 155 -9.69 10.82 -1.54
N THR A 156 -8.52 11.23 -1.03
CA THR A 156 -7.99 12.59 -1.19
C THR A 156 -7.00 12.74 -2.34
N ARG A 157 -6.45 11.62 -2.85
CA ARG A 157 -5.41 11.63 -3.89
C ARG A 157 -5.86 10.98 -5.21
N ALA A 158 -7.12 10.54 -5.29
CA ALA A 158 -7.62 9.78 -6.43
C ALA A 158 -7.58 10.60 -7.74
N GLU A 159 -7.98 11.85 -7.73
CA GLU A 159 -8.17 12.62 -8.95
C GLU A 159 -6.90 12.92 -9.74
N PRO A 160 -5.80 13.46 -9.17
CA PRO A 160 -4.59 13.75 -9.94
C PRO A 160 -3.96 12.49 -10.54
N ASP A 161 -3.84 11.42 -9.74
CA ASP A 161 -3.19 10.18 -10.17
C ASP A 161 -4.01 9.49 -11.27
N VAL A 162 -5.34 9.43 -11.13
CA VAL A 162 -6.24 8.85 -12.15
C VAL A 162 -6.29 9.70 -13.41
N GLY A 163 -6.24 11.06 -13.27
CA GLY A 163 -6.16 11.98 -14.40
C GLY A 163 -4.97 11.61 -15.26
N THR A 164 -3.78 11.80 -14.75
CA THR A 164 -2.53 11.67 -15.50
C THR A 164 -2.25 10.23 -15.96
N ALA A 165 -2.49 9.23 -15.08
CA ALA A 165 -2.17 7.84 -15.39
C ALA A 165 -3.18 7.15 -16.33
N TRP A 166 -4.41 7.66 -16.45
CA TRP A 166 -5.47 7.01 -17.21
C TRP A 166 -6.32 7.94 -18.05
N ARG A 167 -6.96 8.96 -17.46
CA ARG A 167 -8.00 9.75 -18.14
C ARG A 167 -7.45 10.58 -19.26
N ASP A 168 -6.27 11.18 -19.05
CA ASP A 168 -5.58 12.08 -19.97
C ASP A 168 -4.54 11.35 -20.83
N ALA A 169 -4.38 10.03 -20.64
CA ALA A 169 -3.50 9.19 -21.43
C ALA A 169 -3.98 9.10 -22.90
N ASP A 170 -3.05 8.98 -23.83
CA ASP A 170 -3.37 8.70 -25.23
C ASP A 170 -3.94 7.29 -25.45
N ALA A 171 -4.36 6.99 -26.65
CA ALA A 171 -5.01 5.73 -26.98
C ALA A 171 -4.07 4.53 -26.85
N GLU A 172 -2.79 4.70 -27.17
CA GLU A 172 -1.78 3.64 -27.10
C GLU A 172 -1.53 3.25 -25.64
N ARG A 173 -1.24 4.23 -24.79
CA ARG A 173 -1.04 4.00 -23.35
C ARG A 173 -2.29 3.40 -22.68
N ARG A 174 -3.49 3.85 -23.04
CA ARG A 174 -4.71 3.27 -22.52
C ARG A 174 -4.83 1.79 -22.90
N ALA A 175 -4.50 1.42 -24.12
CA ALA A 175 -4.54 0.03 -24.58
C ALA A 175 -3.55 -0.84 -23.79
N GLU A 176 -2.34 -0.35 -23.54
CA GLU A 176 -1.32 -1.05 -22.72
C GLU A 176 -1.77 -1.19 -21.27
N VAL A 177 -2.32 -0.13 -20.66
CA VAL A 177 -2.85 -0.17 -19.29
C VAL A 177 -4.03 -1.14 -19.21
N ASP A 178 -4.98 -1.12 -20.15
CA ASP A 178 -6.11 -2.05 -20.17
C ASP A 178 -5.65 -3.50 -20.30
N ALA A 179 -4.66 -3.78 -21.16
CA ALA A 179 -4.08 -5.11 -21.29
C ALA A 179 -3.46 -5.60 -19.97
N LEU A 180 -2.70 -4.74 -19.28
CA LEU A 180 -2.12 -5.06 -17.97
C LEU A 180 -3.17 -5.25 -16.88
N VAL A 181 -4.22 -4.43 -16.86
CA VAL A 181 -5.34 -4.58 -15.92
C VAL A 181 -6.03 -5.94 -16.08
N VAL A 182 -6.15 -6.42 -17.34
CA VAL A 182 -6.67 -7.76 -17.64
C VAL A 182 -5.71 -8.84 -17.17
N ASP A 183 -4.44 -8.72 -17.50
CA ASP A 183 -3.38 -9.70 -17.23
C ASP A 183 -3.12 -9.87 -15.72
N LEU A 184 -3.19 -8.77 -14.97
CA LEU A 184 -3.06 -8.75 -13.51
C LEU A 184 -4.37 -9.08 -12.76
N ASP A 185 -5.47 -9.34 -13.47
CA ASP A 185 -6.83 -9.50 -12.91
C ASP A 185 -7.20 -8.35 -11.95
N ALA A 186 -6.90 -7.11 -12.34
CA ALA A 186 -7.05 -5.92 -11.50
C ALA A 186 -8.33 -5.10 -11.76
N ARG A 187 -9.25 -5.59 -12.60
CA ARG A 187 -10.40 -4.86 -13.15
C ARG A 187 -11.30 -4.24 -12.08
N VAL A 188 -11.57 -4.97 -10.99
CA VAL A 188 -12.48 -4.50 -9.93
C VAL A 188 -11.91 -3.29 -9.19
N ALA A 189 -10.65 -3.37 -8.79
CA ALA A 189 -9.95 -2.28 -8.13
C ALA A 189 -9.74 -1.08 -9.06
N PHE A 190 -9.38 -1.34 -10.32
CA PHE A 190 -9.22 -0.31 -11.33
C PHE A 190 -10.54 0.45 -11.57
N ALA A 191 -11.65 -0.27 -11.71
CA ALA A 191 -12.98 0.32 -11.83
C ALA A 191 -13.42 1.12 -10.60
N ALA A 192 -12.93 0.79 -9.41
CA ALA A 192 -13.19 1.55 -8.20
C ALA A 192 -12.55 2.96 -8.23
N ALA A 193 -11.41 3.11 -8.92
CA ALA A 193 -10.76 4.40 -9.09
C ALA A 193 -11.27 5.19 -10.32
N THR A 194 -11.56 4.49 -11.42
CA THR A 194 -11.88 5.11 -12.71
C THR A 194 -13.37 5.27 -12.96
N GLY A 195 -14.23 4.75 -12.09
CA GLY A 195 -15.67 4.64 -12.29
C GLY A 195 -16.06 3.29 -12.88
N GLY A 196 -17.35 2.96 -12.83
CA GLY A 196 -17.87 1.71 -13.39
C GLY A 196 -17.77 0.49 -12.47
N LEU A 197 -17.41 0.66 -11.19
CA LEU A 197 -17.36 -0.41 -10.18
C LEU A 197 -18.66 -1.21 -10.11
N GLU A 198 -19.80 -0.60 -10.38
CA GLU A 198 -21.12 -1.22 -10.36
C GLU A 198 -21.28 -2.37 -11.38
N ARG A 199 -20.46 -2.42 -12.42
CA ARG A 199 -20.41 -3.55 -13.40
C ARG A 199 -19.93 -4.86 -12.75
N TYR A 200 -19.20 -4.73 -11.62
CA TYR A 200 -18.57 -5.84 -10.91
C TYR A 200 -19.32 -6.24 -9.63
N ARG A 201 -20.62 -5.92 -9.50
CA ARG A 201 -21.44 -6.22 -8.29
C ARG A 201 -21.43 -7.67 -7.87
N ARG A 202 -21.20 -8.60 -8.79
CA ARG A 202 -21.16 -10.05 -8.54
C ARG A 202 -19.79 -10.54 -8.09
N GLU A 203 -18.75 -9.71 -8.25
CA GLU A 203 -17.41 -10.05 -7.82
C GLU A 203 -17.32 -10.06 -6.28
N ARG A 204 -16.55 -11.03 -5.74
CA ARG A 204 -16.44 -11.22 -4.29
C ARG A 204 -15.85 -10.03 -3.55
N ASP A 205 -14.94 -9.30 -4.18
CA ASP A 205 -14.23 -8.13 -3.63
C ASP A 205 -14.90 -6.78 -3.97
N TYR A 206 -16.00 -6.78 -4.75
CA TYR A 206 -16.77 -5.57 -5.07
C TYR A 206 -17.10 -4.73 -3.82
N ARG A 207 -17.63 -5.37 -2.76
CA ARG A 207 -18.01 -4.68 -1.53
C ARG A 207 -16.82 -4.07 -0.80
N LEU A 208 -15.67 -4.77 -0.84
CA LEU A 208 -14.44 -4.26 -0.26
C LEU A 208 -13.99 -2.99 -0.97
N TRP A 209 -13.91 -3.03 -2.30
CA TRP A 209 -13.50 -1.88 -3.09
C TRP A 209 -14.48 -0.73 -2.98
N LYS A 210 -15.78 -0.98 -2.93
CA LYS A 210 -16.79 0.06 -2.70
C LYS A 210 -16.59 0.78 -1.36
N ILE A 211 -16.37 0.03 -0.28
CA ILE A 211 -16.15 0.61 1.05
C ILE A 211 -14.83 1.39 1.11
N VAL A 212 -13.80 0.86 0.48
CA VAL A 212 -12.46 1.48 0.52
C VAL A 212 -12.44 2.78 -0.29
N SER A 213 -13.05 2.80 -1.49
CA SER A 213 -13.06 3.97 -2.38
C SER A 213 -14.09 5.03 -1.97
N GLU A 214 -15.30 4.62 -1.56
CA GLU A 214 -16.38 5.55 -1.21
C GLU A 214 -16.46 5.86 0.29
N GLY A 215 -15.84 5.00 1.11
CA GLY A 215 -15.87 5.05 2.56
C GLY A 215 -17.00 4.22 3.18
N GLY A 216 -16.76 3.79 4.40
CA GLY A 216 -17.70 3.01 5.18
C GLY A 216 -17.28 2.92 6.63
N SER A 217 -18.09 2.25 7.46
CA SER A 217 -17.72 1.95 8.83
C SER A 217 -16.60 0.92 8.88
N ARG A 218 -15.81 0.94 9.94
CA ARG A 218 -14.72 -0.01 10.14
C ARG A 218 -15.22 -1.46 10.22
N SER A 219 -16.39 -1.66 10.79
CA SER A 219 -17.04 -2.97 10.86
C SER A 219 -17.45 -3.47 9.46
N ALA A 220 -18.03 -2.61 8.62
CA ALA A 220 -18.37 -2.95 7.24
C ALA A 220 -17.13 -3.31 6.43
N GLU A 221 -16.02 -2.58 6.61
CA GLU A 221 -14.75 -2.88 5.96
C GLU A 221 -14.21 -4.27 6.37
N TRP A 222 -14.25 -4.64 7.66
CA TRP A 222 -13.84 -5.96 8.12
C TRP A 222 -14.69 -7.08 7.52
N TRP A 223 -16.01 -6.92 7.51
CA TRP A 223 -16.91 -7.89 6.86
C TRP A 223 -16.63 -8.03 5.37
N ALA A 224 -16.37 -6.92 4.70
CA ALA A 224 -16.04 -6.93 3.28
C ALA A 224 -14.72 -7.67 3.01
N ARG A 225 -13.71 -7.53 3.88
CA ARG A 225 -12.44 -8.29 3.79
C ARG A 225 -12.64 -9.80 3.97
N VAL A 226 -13.46 -10.21 4.96
CA VAL A 226 -13.78 -11.62 5.18
C VAL A 226 -14.45 -12.21 3.92
N ARG A 227 -15.39 -11.47 3.32
CA ARG A 227 -16.08 -11.90 2.09
C ARG A 227 -15.20 -11.88 0.85
N ALA A 228 -14.25 -10.97 0.77
CA ALA A 228 -13.30 -10.86 -0.34
C ALA A 228 -12.21 -11.93 -0.30
N ALA A 229 -12.07 -12.65 0.81
CA ALA A 229 -11.05 -13.69 0.95
C ALA A 229 -11.23 -14.81 -0.09
N PRO A 230 -10.14 -15.34 -0.68
CA PRO A 230 -10.21 -16.31 -1.77
C PRO A 230 -10.81 -17.67 -1.34
N ASP A 231 -10.60 -18.04 -0.09
CA ASP A 231 -11.00 -19.31 0.47
C ASP A 231 -11.39 -19.20 1.96
N LEU A 232 -12.00 -20.24 2.50
CA LEU A 232 -12.48 -20.26 3.88
C LEU A 232 -11.35 -20.12 4.91
N ARG A 233 -10.17 -20.70 4.66
CA ARG A 233 -9.02 -20.58 5.57
C ARG A 233 -8.53 -19.15 5.64
N SER A 234 -8.48 -18.47 4.50
CA SER A 234 -8.13 -17.05 4.42
C SER A 234 -9.19 -16.17 5.10
N ALA A 235 -10.48 -16.46 4.89
CA ALA A 235 -11.58 -15.78 5.56
C ALA A 235 -11.49 -15.91 7.09
N LEU A 236 -11.27 -17.12 7.61
CA LEU A 236 -11.07 -17.38 9.03
C LEU A 236 -9.83 -16.65 9.58
N ARG A 237 -8.73 -16.63 8.82
CA ARG A 237 -7.50 -15.92 9.18
C ARG A 237 -7.73 -14.41 9.28
N VAL A 238 -8.48 -13.84 8.35
CA VAL A 238 -8.89 -12.43 8.39
C VAL A 238 -9.80 -12.18 9.60
N ALA A 239 -10.82 -13.00 9.83
CA ALA A 239 -11.74 -12.86 10.95
C ALA A 239 -11.00 -12.94 12.32
N ALA A 240 -10.05 -13.87 12.45
CA ALA A 240 -9.24 -14.03 13.67
C ALA A 240 -8.30 -12.83 13.95
N ARG A 241 -8.01 -12.02 12.94
CA ARG A 241 -7.20 -10.79 13.10
C ARG A 241 -8.02 -9.57 13.54
N ALA A 242 -9.33 -9.57 13.33
CA ALA A 242 -10.19 -8.43 13.62
C ALA A 242 -10.07 -7.93 15.09
N PRO A 243 -10.04 -8.79 16.12
CA PRO A 243 -9.90 -8.36 17.51
C PRO A 243 -8.46 -7.99 17.90
N LYS A 244 -7.43 -8.39 17.13
CA LYS A 244 -6.04 -8.14 17.50
C LYS A 244 -5.72 -6.66 17.60
N VAL A 245 -5.04 -6.26 18.67
CA VAL A 245 -4.61 -4.88 18.90
C VAL A 245 -3.36 -4.61 18.08
N ASN A 246 -3.36 -3.51 17.32
CA ASN A 246 -2.15 -2.98 16.72
C ASN A 246 -1.30 -2.32 17.82
N VAL A 247 -0.32 -3.06 18.32
CA VAL A 247 0.55 -2.63 19.42
C VAL A 247 1.42 -1.45 19.00
N ASP A 248 1.89 -1.43 17.76
CA ASP A 248 2.74 -0.37 17.22
C ASP A 248 1.98 0.96 17.11
N HIS A 249 0.75 0.91 16.58
CA HIS A 249 -0.13 2.07 16.54
C HIS A 249 -0.52 2.56 17.94
N LEU A 250 -0.73 1.64 18.88
CA LEU A 250 -1.02 1.99 20.26
C LEU A 250 0.21 2.65 20.92
N ALA A 251 1.41 2.12 20.69
CA ALA A 251 2.67 2.69 21.16
C ALA A 251 2.89 4.10 20.61
N HIS A 252 2.67 4.29 19.31
CA HIS A 252 2.79 5.60 18.67
C HIS A 252 1.78 6.61 19.27
N ARG A 253 0.52 6.20 19.48
CA ARG A 253 -0.51 7.06 20.11
C ARG A 253 -0.18 7.43 21.55
N LEU A 254 0.49 6.55 22.29
CA LEU A 254 0.88 6.77 23.68
C LEU A 254 2.23 7.48 23.82
N GLY A 255 3.01 7.60 22.75
CA GLY A 255 4.38 8.10 22.77
C GLY A 255 5.37 7.17 23.51
N ARG A 256 4.94 5.94 23.87
CA ARG A 256 5.76 4.93 24.58
C ARG A 256 5.24 3.51 24.32
N ALA A 257 6.03 2.51 24.70
CA ALA A 257 5.58 1.12 24.65
C ALA A 257 4.35 0.92 25.55
N PRO A 258 3.26 0.30 25.05
CA PRO A 258 2.06 0.06 25.83
C PRO A 258 2.28 -1.07 26.86
N THR A 259 1.68 -0.93 27.99
CA THR A 259 1.64 -1.99 29.03
C THR A 259 0.70 -3.12 28.60
N ARG A 260 0.85 -4.31 29.21
CA ARG A 260 -0.07 -5.44 28.97
C ARG A 260 -1.52 -5.07 29.28
N GLY A 261 -1.76 -4.32 30.35
CA GLY A 261 -3.11 -3.85 30.72
C GLY A 261 -3.73 -2.94 29.67
N GLU A 262 -2.96 -2.03 29.05
CA GLU A 262 -3.42 -1.14 27.98
C GLU A 262 -3.75 -1.93 26.71
N ILE A 263 -2.96 -2.95 26.37
CA ILE A 263 -3.23 -3.84 25.24
C ILE A 263 -4.54 -4.61 25.49
N VAL A 264 -4.74 -5.16 26.66
CA VAL A 264 -5.96 -5.88 27.04
C VAL A 264 -7.16 -4.93 27.04
N ALA A 265 -7.03 -3.74 27.60
CA ALA A 265 -8.10 -2.74 27.58
C ALA A 265 -8.50 -2.34 26.16
N GLU A 266 -7.53 -2.12 25.28
CA GLU A 266 -7.79 -1.79 23.86
C GLU A 266 -8.44 -2.98 23.13
N PHE A 267 -8.05 -4.22 23.45
CA PHE A 267 -8.67 -5.43 22.90
C PHE A 267 -10.19 -5.47 23.19
N PHE A 268 -10.60 -5.21 24.42
CA PHE A 268 -12.03 -5.22 24.80
C PHE A 268 -12.78 -3.97 24.33
N ARG A 269 -12.11 -2.81 24.21
CA ARG A 269 -12.73 -1.58 23.69
C ARG A 269 -13.13 -1.67 22.21
N ARG A 270 -12.43 -2.47 21.41
CA ARG A 270 -12.67 -2.59 19.96
C ARG A 270 -14.03 -3.21 19.63
N PRO A 271 -14.40 -4.39 20.17
CA PRO A 271 -15.72 -4.96 19.95
C PRO A 271 -16.84 -4.03 20.46
N ALA A 272 -16.66 -3.41 21.62
CA ALA A 272 -17.64 -2.46 22.17
C ALA A 272 -17.84 -1.24 21.26
N ARG A 273 -16.78 -0.73 20.63
CA ARG A 273 -16.87 0.37 19.66
C ARG A 273 -17.58 -0.09 18.38
N ALA A 274 -17.25 -1.27 17.86
CA ALA A 274 -17.88 -1.84 16.67
C ALA A 274 -19.38 -2.08 16.88
N LEU A 275 -19.79 -2.59 18.04
CA LEU A 275 -21.20 -2.75 18.43
C LEU A 275 -21.91 -1.40 18.51
N ARG A 276 -21.28 -0.40 19.09
CA ARG A 276 -21.84 0.96 19.19
C ARG A 276 -22.03 1.61 17.82
N GLU A 277 -21.04 1.48 16.94
CA GLU A 277 -21.11 1.96 15.54
C GLU A 277 -22.22 1.24 14.76
N ALA A 278 -22.33 -0.07 14.91
CA ALA A 278 -23.40 -0.86 14.29
C ALA A 278 -24.79 -0.41 14.78
N TRP A 279 -24.94 -0.17 16.08
CA TRP A 279 -26.20 0.30 16.68
C TRP A 279 -26.58 1.73 16.25
N GLN A 280 -25.60 2.62 16.13
CA GLN A 280 -25.80 3.98 15.62
C GLN A 280 -26.19 3.96 14.12
N GLY A 281 -25.60 3.07 13.33
CA GLY A 281 -25.94 2.87 11.92
C GLY A 281 -27.37 2.35 11.71
N LEU A 282 -27.89 1.56 12.64
CA LEU A 282 -29.28 1.09 12.62
C LEU A 282 -30.27 2.18 13.01
N ARG A 283 -29.87 3.12 13.86
CA ARG A 283 -30.73 4.23 14.33
C ARG A 283 -30.80 5.42 13.36
N HIS A 284 -29.79 5.57 12.52
CA HIS A 284 -29.72 6.61 11.50
C HIS A 284 -29.42 5.98 10.14
N PRO A 285 -30.39 5.33 9.48
CA PRO A 285 -30.21 4.90 8.09
C PRO A 285 -29.96 6.18 7.28
N ARG A 286 -28.75 6.31 6.72
CA ARG A 286 -28.43 7.40 5.81
C ARG A 286 -29.44 7.35 4.68
N ALA A 287 -30.27 8.40 4.59
CA ALA A 287 -31.13 8.62 3.43
C ALA A 287 -30.21 8.58 2.20
N SER A 288 -30.44 7.60 1.33
CA SER A 288 -29.83 7.49 0.02
C SER A 288 -30.21 8.75 -0.78
N ARG A 289 -29.23 9.60 -1.03
CA ARG A 289 -29.29 10.57 -2.11
C ARG A 289 -28.31 10.14 -3.19
#